data_b637daa6ca90cb190556d9f20bc4ab29
#
_entry.id   b637daa6ca90cb190556d9f20bc4ab29
#
_cell.length_a   1.000
_cell.length_b   1.000
_cell.length_c   1.000
_cell.angle_alpha   90.00
_cell.angle_beta   90.00
_cell.angle_gamma   90.00
#
_symmetry.space_group_name_H-M   'P 1'
#
loop_
_entity.id
_entity.type
_entity.pdbx_description
1 polymer ?
#
loop_
_entity_poly.entity_id
_entity_poly.type
_entity_poly.pdbx_seq_one_letter_code
_entity_poly.pdbx_strand_id
1 'polypeptide(L)'
;MQTILITGASSGFGRDIAETLAAQGHRVFAGVREIGGRNAEVSAQLKAKGATPVGLDVTEDASVDAAVRQVLGASGGQLDVLVNNAGIASAGVSESFTPDQVRDLFEVNVFGVQRLLRAALPTFRKQGSGLVITIGSILGRVTFPFFGLYGASKFALEGMIDSYAYELSQFGVEFVLVQPSAYPTNMYASVQRPADAGRAGEYGEIGAIPGKMFETLMGMFNGPNAPNPHDVAEAVAKLMATPAGERPDRVVVGTAFGADAANAAFAPIQQQVVDGLGLRSLGQVKVKAAV
;
A
#
# COMPACT_ATOMS: atom_id res chain seq x y z
N MET A 1 -1.82 -22.73 -3.66
CA MET A 1 -2.67 -21.98 -2.69
C MET A 1 -1.74 -21.29 -1.69
N GLN A 2 -1.87 -19.98 -1.48
CA GLN A 2 -1.05 -19.18 -0.55
C GLN A 2 -1.95 -18.57 0.53
N THR A 3 -1.39 -18.31 1.72
CA THR A 3 -2.04 -17.61 2.83
C THR A 3 -1.67 -16.13 2.75
N ILE A 4 -2.69 -15.26 2.66
CA ILE A 4 -2.52 -13.83 2.36
C ILE A 4 -3.23 -13.00 3.43
N LEU A 5 -2.56 -11.98 3.96
CA LEU A 5 -3.18 -10.93 4.77
C LEU A 5 -3.20 -9.62 3.99
N ILE A 6 -4.37 -9.00 3.85
CA ILE A 6 -4.56 -7.73 3.14
C ILE A 6 -5.12 -6.70 4.12
N THR A 7 -4.51 -5.52 4.22
CA THR A 7 -5.00 -4.44 5.07
C THR A 7 -5.92 -3.48 4.31
N GLY A 8 -6.90 -2.88 5.00
CA GLY A 8 -7.81 -1.91 4.38
C GLY A 8 -8.73 -2.52 3.32
N ALA A 9 -9.22 -3.75 3.56
CA ALA A 9 -10.02 -4.50 2.60
C ALA A 9 -11.53 -4.16 2.62
N SER A 10 -11.94 -3.08 3.30
CA SER A 10 -13.37 -2.70 3.32
C SER A 10 -13.85 -2.01 2.04
N SER A 11 -12.95 -1.49 1.21
CA SER A 11 -13.31 -0.78 -0.02
C SER A 11 -12.12 -0.67 -0.99
N GLY A 12 -12.35 -0.11 -2.18
CA GLY A 12 -11.32 0.23 -3.16
C GLY A 12 -10.40 -0.94 -3.51
N PHE A 13 -9.12 -0.66 -3.71
CA PHE A 13 -8.15 -1.68 -4.11
C PHE A 13 -8.07 -2.86 -3.15
N GLY A 14 -8.07 -2.63 -1.84
CA GLY A 14 -7.93 -3.72 -0.87
C GLY A 14 -9.08 -4.72 -0.92
N ARG A 15 -10.30 -4.26 -1.16
CA ARG A 15 -11.46 -5.12 -1.35
C ARG A 15 -11.35 -5.91 -2.65
N ASP A 16 -11.04 -5.23 -3.74
CA ASP A 16 -10.92 -5.86 -5.05
C ASP A 16 -9.79 -6.90 -5.09
N ILE A 17 -8.63 -6.59 -4.51
CA ILE A 17 -7.53 -7.55 -4.34
C ILE A 17 -8.01 -8.77 -3.53
N ALA A 18 -8.74 -8.56 -2.43
CA ALA A 18 -9.20 -9.65 -1.59
C ALA A 18 -10.20 -10.55 -2.32
N GLU A 19 -11.17 -10.00 -3.04
CA GLU A 19 -12.15 -10.74 -3.83
C GLU A 19 -11.48 -11.49 -4.99
N THR A 20 -10.55 -10.84 -5.70
CA THR A 20 -9.80 -11.44 -6.83
C THR A 20 -8.97 -12.63 -6.38
N LEU A 21 -8.18 -12.48 -5.32
CA LEU A 21 -7.29 -13.54 -4.86
C LEU A 21 -8.06 -14.70 -4.20
N ALA A 22 -9.19 -14.43 -3.54
CA ALA A 22 -10.07 -15.47 -3.02
C ALA A 22 -10.70 -16.29 -4.18
N ALA A 23 -11.14 -15.61 -5.24
CA ALA A 23 -11.67 -16.28 -6.43
C ALA A 23 -10.63 -17.18 -7.15
N GLN A 24 -9.34 -16.86 -7.03
CA GLN A 24 -8.23 -17.66 -7.52
C GLN A 24 -7.85 -18.85 -6.60
N GLY A 25 -8.60 -19.07 -5.53
CA GLY A 25 -8.42 -20.21 -4.61
C GLY A 25 -7.32 -20.01 -3.57
N HIS A 26 -6.88 -18.78 -3.33
CA HIS A 26 -5.98 -18.47 -2.22
C HIS A 26 -6.73 -18.37 -0.88
N ARG A 27 -6.04 -18.59 0.23
CA ARG A 27 -6.58 -18.36 1.59
C ARG A 27 -6.37 -16.89 1.94
N VAL A 28 -7.40 -16.07 1.76
CA VAL A 28 -7.34 -14.62 1.94
C VAL A 28 -7.94 -14.21 3.29
N PHE A 29 -7.16 -13.50 4.08
CA PHE A 29 -7.59 -12.80 5.30
C PHE A 29 -7.70 -11.31 4.99
N ALA A 30 -8.93 -10.80 5.01
CA ALA A 30 -9.27 -9.43 4.66
C ALA A 30 -9.33 -8.57 5.93
N GLY A 31 -8.31 -7.76 6.17
CA GLY A 31 -8.24 -6.85 7.31
C GLY A 31 -9.20 -5.68 7.17
N VAL A 32 -10.18 -5.61 8.06
CA VAL A 32 -11.26 -4.62 8.06
C VAL A 32 -11.43 -4.06 9.46
N ARG A 33 -11.53 -2.74 9.61
CA ARG A 33 -11.85 -2.11 10.90
C ARG A 33 -13.30 -2.38 11.28
N GLU A 34 -13.59 -2.51 12.56
CA GLU A 34 -14.96 -2.61 13.09
C GLU A 34 -15.83 -3.64 12.35
N ILE A 35 -15.33 -4.88 12.21
CA ILE A 35 -15.98 -5.96 11.45
C ILE A 35 -17.40 -6.32 11.94
N GLY A 36 -17.71 -6.09 13.20
CA GLY A 36 -19.03 -6.29 13.80
C GLY A 36 -19.84 -5.00 13.93
N GLY A 37 -19.32 -3.85 13.50
CA GLY A 37 -19.92 -2.53 13.57
C GLY A 37 -20.25 -1.98 12.18
N ARG A 38 -19.76 -0.78 11.89
CA ARG A 38 -20.05 -0.07 10.62
C ARG A 38 -19.66 -0.84 9.35
N ASN A 39 -18.73 -1.80 9.44
CA ASN A 39 -18.29 -2.62 8.31
C ASN A 39 -18.84 -4.06 8.35
N ALA A 40 -19.90 -4.34 9.13
CA ALA A 40 -20.48 -5.69 9.25
C ALA A 40 -21.02 -6.20 7.90
N GLU A 41 -21.68 -5.36 7.12
CA GLU A 41 -22.21 -5.73 5.80
C GLU A 41 -21.07 -6.05 4.82
N VAL A 42 -20.05 -5.19 4.73
CA VAL A 42 -18.88 -5.44 3.88
C VAL A 42 -18.17 -6.72 4.30
N SER A 43 -18.05 -6.98 5.59
CA SER A 43 -17.45 -8.22 6.12
C SER A 43 -18.25 -9.45 5.68
N ALA A 44 -19.59 -9.38 5.70
CA ALA A 44 -20.44 -10.46 5.19
C ALA A 44 -20.27 -10.68 3.68
N GLN A 45 -20.17 -9.58 2.90
CA GLN A 45 -19.92 -9.65 1.45
C GLN A 45 -18.56 -10.28 1.13
N LEU A 46 -17.49 -9.90 1.81
CA LEU A 46 -16.15 -10.49 1.67
C LEU A 46 -16.18 -11.98 1.98
N LYS A 47 -16.88 -12.38 3.06
CA LYS A 47 -17.06 -13.80 3.41
C LYS A 47 -17.80 -14.57 2.33
N ALA A 48 -18.85 -14.01 1.76
CA ALA A 48 -19.60 -14.63 0.64
C ALA A 48 -18.74 -14.79 -0.62
N LYS A 49 -17.69 -13.98 -0.79
CA LYS A 49 -16.71 -14.07 -1.87
C LYS A 49 -15.51 -14.99 -1.56
N GLY A 50 -15.51 -15.67 -0.42
CA GLY A 50 -14.48 -16.62 -0.03
C GLY A 50 -13.30 -16.03 0.75
N ALA A 51 -13.26 -14.74 1.03
CA ALA A 51 -12.29 -14.14 1.92
C ALA A 51 -12.72 -14.27 3.39
N THR A 52 -11.76 -14.31 4.31
CA THR A 52 -12.01 -14.34 5.75
C THR A 52 -11.78 -12.93 6.34
N PRO A 53 -12.84 -12.22 6.76
CA PRO A 53 -12.67 -10.93 7.43
C PRO A 53 -11.93 -11.06 8.76
N VAL A 54 -11.00 -10.15 9.03
CA VAL A 54 -10.22 -10.06 10.27
C VAL A 54 -10.30 -8.63 10.78
N GLY A 55 -10.61 -8.46 12.07
CA GLY A 55 -10.61 -7.14 12.70
C GLY A 55 -9.19 -6.58 12.73
N LEU A 56 -8.96 -5.47 12.01
CA LEU A 56 -7.62 -4.91 11.86
C LEU A 56 -7.69 -3.38 11.68
N ASP A 57 -7.20 -2.67 12.69
CA ASP A 57 -6.86 -1.26 12.62
C ASP A 57 -5.33 -1.12 12.63
N VAL A 58 -4.76 -0.55 11.58
CA VAL A 58 -3.31 -0.41 11.42
C VAL A 58 -2.70 0.65 12.35
N THR A 59 -3.54 1.48 12.97
CA THR A 59 -3.11 2.51 13.91
C THR A 59 -2.96 1.98 15.35
N GLU A 60 -3.40 0.72 15.61
CA GLU A 60 -3.45 0.14 16.94
C GLU A 60 -2.56 -1.12 17.03
N ASP A 61 -1.48 -1.08 17.81
CA ASP A 61 -0.55 -2.19 17.97
C ASP A 61 -1.26 -3.49 18.36
N ALA A 62 -2.15 -3.42 19.36
CA ALA A 62 -2.89 -4.58 19.85
C ALA A 62 -3.81 -5.20 18.78
N SER A 63 -4.41 -4.37 17.91
CA SER A 63 -5.25 -4.81 16.79
C SER A 63 -4.43 -5.55 15.75
N VAL A 64 -3.26 -4.99 15.39
CA VAL A 64 -2.32 -5.59 14.42
C VAL A 64 -1.84 -6.94 14.93
N ASP A 65 -1.38 -7.02 16.18
CA ASP A 65 -0.91 -8.27 16.80
C ASP A 65 -2.01 -9.33 16.88
N ALA A 66 -3.22 -8.93 17.23
CA ALA A 66 -4.37 -9.85 17.29
C ALA A 66 -4.71 -10.39 15.90
N ALA A 67 -4.72 -9.55 14.88
CA ALA A 67 -5.00 -9.94 13.50
C ALA A 67 -3.95 -10.94 12.98
N VAL A 68 -2.66 -10.65 13.16
CA VAL A 68 -1.59 -11.56 12.74
C VAL A 68 -1.67 -12.89 13.48
N ARG A 69 -1.90 -12.88 14.80
CA ARG A 69 -2.10 -14.12 15.58
C ARG A 69 -3.30 -14.93 15.06
N GLN A 70 -4.42 -14.26 14.74
CA GLN A 70 -5.60 -14.93 14.17
C GLN A 70 -5.29 -15.60 12.84
N VAL A 71 -4.58 -14.90 11.93
CA VAL A 71 -4.15 -15.44 10.64
C VAL A 71 -3.28 -16.69 10.85
N LEU A 72 -2.25 -16.59 11.69
CA LEU A 72 -1.33 -17.68 11.94
C LEU A 72 -2.03 -18.88 12.62
N GLY A 73 -2.92 -18.64 13.55
CA GLY A 73 -3.72 -19.70 14.19
C GLY A 73 -4.61 -20.45 13.19
N ALA A 74 -5.24 -19.73 12.26
CA ALA A 74 -6.11 -20.30 11.25
C ALA A 74 -5.35 -21.00 10.10
N SER A 75 -4.08 -20.63 9.88
CA SER A 75 -3.26 -21.14 8.76
C SER A 75 -2.23 -22.22 9.17
N GLY A 76 -2.23 -22.64 10.43
CA GLY A 76 -1.20 -23.56 10.92
C GLY A 76 0.18 -22.92 11.07
N GLY A 77 0.22 -21.62 11.34
CA GLY A 77 1.45 -20.84 11.52
C GLY A 77 2.07 -20.29 10.23
N GLN A 78 1.34 -20.34 9.12
CA GLN A 78 1.84 -19.91 7.80
C GLN A 78 1.26 -18.56 7.37
N LEU A 79 2.10 -17.70 6.84
CA LEU A 79 1.75 -16.48 6.11
C LEU A 79 2.69 -16.38 4.90
N ASP A 80 2.15 -16.35 3.70
CA ASP A 80 2.96 -16.31 2.47
C ASP A 80 3.08 -14.90 1.91
N VAL A 81 1.98 -14.11 2.00
CA VAL A 81 1.91 -12.77 1.42
C VAL A 81 1.27 -11.79 2.41
N LEU A 82 1.91 -10.64 2.58
CA LEU A 82 1.33 -9.47 3.25
C LEU A 82 1.10 -8.37 2.22
N VAL A 83 -0.15 -7.93 2.08
CA VAL A 83 -0.51 -6.77 1.24
C VAL A 83 -0.81 -5.57 2.14
N ASN A 84 0.12 -4.64 2.23
CA ASN A 84 -0.05 -3.35 2.90
C ASN A 84 -0.81 -2.41 1.96
N ASN A 85 -2.13 -2.35 2.10
CA ASN A 85 -2.99 -1.52 1.26
C ASN A 85 -3.70 -0.40 2.04
N ALA A 86 -3.92 -0.54 3.34
CA ALA A 86 -4.54 0.50 4.15
C ALA A 86 -3.83 1.85 3.97
N GLY A 87 -4.58 2.88 3.70
CA GLY A 87 -4.06 4.23 3.50
C GLY A 87 -5.16 5.28 3.40
N ILE A 88 -4.78 6.52 3.67
CA ILE A 88 -5.61 7.70 3.50
C ILE A 88 -4.88 8.73 2.64
N ALA A 89 -5.62 9.63 2.02
CA ALA A 89 -5.07 10.71 1.22
C ALA A 89 -5.39 12.08 1.82
N SER A 90 -4.53 13.06 1.53
CA SER A 90 -4.78 14.47 1.83
C SER A 90 -4.53 15.33 0.59
N ALA A 91 -5.35 16.34 0.38
CA ALA A 91 -5.23 17.28 -0.73
C ALA A 91 -5.67 18.68 -0.35
N GLY A 92 -4.85 19.68 -0.66
CA GLY A 92 -5.09 21.09 -0.35
C GLY A 92 -3.80 21.87 -0.18
N VAL A 93 -3.94 23.14 0.23
CA VAL A 93 -2.80 24.00 0.57
C VAL A 93 -2.08 23.41 1.79
N SER A 94 -0.83 23.03 1.64
CA SER A 94 -0.08 22.27 2.66
C SER A 94 0.01 22.98 4.00
N GLU A 95 0.20 24.30 4.03
CA GLU A 95 0.27 25.11 5.24
C GLU A 95 -1.02 25.09 6.06
N SER A 96 -2.16 24.85 5.41
CA SER A 96 -3.48 24.87 6.05
C SER A 96 -3.88 23.54 6.72
N PHE A 97 -3.03 22.51 6.64
CA PHE A 97 -3.18 21.30 7.43
C PHE A 97 -2.61 21.50 8.84
N THR A 98 -3.35 21.04 9.85
CA THR A 98 -2.85 21.06 11.23
C THR A 98 -1.78 19.96 11.44
N PRO A 99 -0.88 20.14 12.43
CA PRO A 99 0.07 19.09 12.80
C PRO A 99 -0.61 17.74 13.13
N ASP A 100 -1.79 17.75 13.73
CA ASP A 100 -2.54 16.53 14.03
C ASP A 100 -3.00 15.83 12.77
N GLN A 101 -3.50 16.56 11.78
CA GLN A 101 -3.84 15.98 10.48
C GLN A 101 -2.63 15.32 9.78
N VAL A 102 -1.46 15.90 9.90
CA VAL A 102 -0.22 15.32 9.38
C VAL A 102 0.16 14.06 10.15
N ARG A 103 0.03 14.06 11.48
CA ARG A 103 0.27 12.87 12.31
C ARG A 103 -0.67 11.72 11.92
N ASP A 104 -1.97 11.99 11.79
CA ASP A 104 -2.96 11.00 11.38
C ASP A 104 -2.62 10.37 10.02
N LEU A 105 -2.18 11.21 9.06
CA LEU A 105 -1.78 10.75 7.74
C LEU A 105 -0.58 9.79 7.80
N PHE A 106 0.46 10.15 8.56
CA PHE A 106 1.63 9.32 8.74
C PHE A 106 1.33 8.09 9.60
N GLU A 107 0.45 8.22 10.58
CA GLU A 107 0.02 7.14 11.46
C GLU A 107 -0.55 5.96 10.66
N VAL A 108 -1.41 6.26 9.68
CA VAL A 108 -1.96 5.23 8.80
C VAL A 108 -0.97 4.78 7.73
N ASN A 109 -0.39 5.74 6.98
CA ASN A 109 0.32 5.43 5.73
C ASN A 109 1.75 4.90 5.95
N VAL A 110 2.38 5.24 7.08
CA VAL A 110 3.78 4.89 7.37
C VAL A 110 3.88 4.01 8.59
N PHE A 111 3.42 4.49 9.76
CA PHE A 111 3.55 3.73 11.00
C PHE A 111 2.68 2.48 11.02
N GLY A 112 1.49 2.52 10.40
CA GLY A 112 0.64 1.35 10.23
C GLY A 112 1.33 0.23 9.44
N VAL A 113 2.03 0.57 8.35
CA VAL A 113 2.84 -0.39 7.58
C VAL A 113 3.99 -0.95 8.42
N GLN A 114 4.68 -0.10 9.17
CA GLN A 114 5.77 -0.52 10.04
C GLN A 114 5.28 -1.48 11.15
N ARG A 115 4.10 -1.25 11.74
CA ARG A 115 3.48 -2.17 12.70
C ARG A 115 3.21 -3.54 12.08
N LEU A 116 2.61 -3.57 10.90
CA LEU A 116 2.33 -4.81 10.17
C LEU A 116 3.61 -5.59 9.87
N LEU A 117 4.66 -4.90 9.41
CA LEU A 117 5.96 -5.51 9.15
C LEU A 117 6.55 -6.10 10.44
N ARG A 118 6.56 -5.37 11.55
CA ARG A 118 7.04 -5.89 12.84
C ARG A 118 6.31 -7.16 13.27
N ALA A 119 5.00 -7.23 13.08
CA ALA A 119 4.19 -8.37 13.47
C ALA A 119 4.36 -9.58 12.53
N ALA A 120 4.52 -9.36 11.22
CA ALA A 120 4.57 -10.43 10.22
C ALA A 120 5.99 -10.97 9.94
N LEU A 121 7.01 -10.11 9.95
CA LEU A 121 8.38 -10.47 9.57
C LEU A 121 9.01 -11.62 10.40
N PRO A 122 8.74 -11.79 11.71
CA PRO A 122 9.22 -12.96 12.44
C PRO A 122 8.78 -14.28 11.80
N THR A 123 7.54 -14.33 11.28
CA THR A 123 7.02 -15.51 10.58
C THR A 123 7.75 -15.74 9.26
N PHE A 124 7.89 -14.72 8.43
CA PHE A 124 8.60 -14.82 7.15
C PHE A 124 10.06 -15.25 7.33
N ARG A 125 10.78 -14.67 8.30
CA ARG A 125 12.16 -15.08 8.61
C ARG A 125 12.25 -16.54 9.03
N LYS A 126 11.32 -17.01 9.87
CA LYS A 126 11.27 -18.42 10.31
C LYS A 126 10.97 -19.35 9.14
N GLN A 127 10.07 -18.95 8.24
CA GLN A 127 9.75 -19.69 7.01
C GLN A 127 10.91 -19.68 6.02
N GLY A 128 11.76 -18.63 6.05
CA GLY A 128 12.81 -18.36 5.06
C GLY A 128 12.22 -18.07 3.68
N SER A 129 11.03 -17.52 3.64
CA SER A 129 10.30 -17.07 2.45
C SER A 129 9.16 -16.15 2.84
N GLY A 130 8.79 -15.23 1.97
CA GLY A 130 7.64 -14.35 2.14
C GLY A 130 7.60 -13.29 1.05
N LEU A 131 6.42 -12.75 0.80
CA LEU A 131 6.21 -11.65 -0.13
C LEU A 131 5.47 -10.52 0.55
N VAL A 132 6.05 -9.34 0.56
CA VAL A 132 5.41 -8.11 1.02
C VAL A 132 5.10 -7.24 -0.20
N ILE A 133 3.82 -7.02 -0.46
CA ILE A 133 3.35 -6.08 -1.49
C ILE A 133 2.81 -4.85 -0.78
N THR A 134 3.36 -3.69 -1.10
CA THR A 134 2.92 -2.43 -0.49
C THR A 134 2.31 -1.53 -1.56
N ILE A 135 1.06 -1.11 -1.33
CA ILE A 135 0.37 -0.18 -2.22
C ILE A 135 0.86 1.24 -1.91
N GLY A 136 1.83 1.67 -2.70
CA GLY A 136 2.40 3.00 -2.69
C GLY A 136 1.53 4.02 -3.45
N SER A 137 2.16 4.78 -4.31
CA SER A 137 1.56 5.72 -5.27
C SER A 137 2.66 6.21 -6.22
N ILE A 138 2.30 6.64 -7.42
CA ILE A 138 3.22 7.45 -8.25
C ILE A 138 3.72 8.68 -7.49
N LEU A 139 2.91 9.21 -6.54
CA LEU A 139 3.26 10.33 -5.67
C LEU A 139 4.31 9.99 -4.59
N GLY A 140 4.83 8.78 -4.57
CA GLY A 140 6.07 8.42 -3.86
C GLY A 140 7.34 8.67 -4.69
N ARG A 141 7.22 9.08 -5.95
CA ARG A 141 8.34 9.35 -6.88
C ARG A 141 8.27 10.71 -7.55
N VAL A 142 7.06 11.22 -7.77
CA VAL A 142 6.85 12.55 -8.36
C VAL A 142 5.95 13.36 -7.44
N THR A 143 6.13 14.68 -7.43
CA THR A 143 5.35 15.58 -6.58
C THR A 143 4.28 16.28 -7.40
N PHE A 144 3.02 16.17 -6.97
CA PHE A 144 1.95 17.00 -7.49
C PHE A 144 1.68 18.17 -6.54
N PRO A 145 1.53 19.41 -7.05
CA PRO A 145 1.09 20.53 -6.23
C PRO A 145 -0.19 20.19 -5.47
N PHE A 146 -0.32 20.67 -4.23
CA PHE A 146 -1.44 20.46 -3.33
C PHE A 146 -1.63 19.03 -2.79
N PHE A 147 -0.76 18.09 -3.16
CA PHE A 147 -0.67 16.74 -2.58
C PHE A 147 0.62 16.55 -1.77
N GLY A 148 1.27 17.63 -1.35
CA GLY A 148 2.60 17.60 -0.73
C GLY A 148 2.70 16.70 0.49
N LEU A 149 1.75 16.78 1.42
CA LEU A 149 1.77 15.95 2.65
C LEU A 149 1.50 14.48 2.36
N TYR A 150 0.53 14.19 1.48
CA TYR A 150 0.30 12.82 1.02
C TYR A 150 1.52 12.26 0.29
N GLY A 151 2.08 13.03 -0.65
CA GLY A 151 3.32 12.67 -1.33
C GLY A 151 4.44 12.39 -0.35
N ALA A 152 4.65 13.25 0.65
CA ALA A 152 5.67 13.05 1.69
C ALA A 152 5.50 11.72 2.42
N SER A 153 4.27 11.33 2.78
CA SER A 153 4.01 10.03 3.39
C SER A 153 4.33 8.86 2.45
N LYS A 154 4.07 9.01 1.15
CA LYS A 154 4.39 7.98 0.16
C LYS A 154 5.88 7.92 -0.18
N PHE A 155 6.60 9.04 -0.20
CA PHE A 155 8.08 9.05 -0.28
C PHE A 155 8.72 8.39 0.95
N ALA A 156 8.21 8.67 2.15
CA ALA A 156 8.67 8.00 3.37
C ALA A 156 8.47 6.49 3.31
N LEU A 157 7.31 6.04 2.79
CA LEU A 157 7.01 4.64 2.60
C LEU A 157 7.98 3.96 1.60
N GLU A 158 8.29 4.61 0.48
CA GLU A 158 9.26 4.13 -0.50
C GLU A 158 10.63 3.85 0.13
N GLY A 159 11.20 4.86 0.84
CA GLY A 159 12.50 4.70 1.50
C GLY A 159 12.50 3.62 2.58
N MET A 160 11.40 3.51 3.33
CA MET A 160 11.26 2.49 4.36
C MET A 160 11.22 1.07 3.74
N ILE A 161 10.45 0.86 2.69
CA ILE A 161 10.32 -0.45 2.02
C ILE A 161 11.62 -0.85 1.34
N ASP A 162 12.34 0.09 0.71
CA ASP A 162 13.66 -0.18 0.13
C ASP A 162 14.66 -0.70 1.19
N SER A 163 14.69 -0.09 2.37
CA SER A 163 15.56 -0.55 3.45
C SER A 163 15.20 -1.97 3.90
N TYR A 164 13.91 -2.23 4.14
CA TYR A 164 13.45 -3.58 4.49
C TYR A 164 13.77 -4.62 3.41
N ALA A 165 13.70 -4.28 2.13
CA ALA A 165 14.04 -5.18 1.04
C ALA A 165 15.50 -5.67 1.16
N TYR A 166 16.44 -4.77 1.43
CA TYR A 166 17.85 -5.14 1.67
C TYR A 166 18.01 -5.98 2.93
N GLU A 167 17.43 -5.55 4.05
CA GLU A 167 17.58 -6.20 5.35
C GLU A 167 17.05 -7.64 5.36
N LEU A 168 15.98 -7.91 4.59
CA LEU A 168 15.28 -9.20 4.59
C LEU A 168 15.60 -10.10 3.39
N SER A 169 16.35 -9.61 2.40
CA SER A 169 16.70 -10.37 1.18
C SER A 169 17.34 -11.73 1.48
N GLN A 170 18.25 -11.78 2.46
CA GLN A 170 18.96 -13.00 2.83
C GLN A 170 18.10 -13.98 3.65
N PHE A 171 16.93 -13.54 4.10
CA PHE A 171 15.91 -14.40 4.70
C PHE A 171 14.87 -14.91 3.69
N GLY A 172 15.06 -14.62 2.40
CA GLY A 172 14.15 -15.04 1.35
C GLY A 172 12.83 -14.28 1.33
N VAL A 173 12.81 -13.07 1.88
CA VAL A 173 11.62 -12.20 1.88
C VAL A 173 11.76 -11.13 0.82
N GLU A 174 10.78 -11.05 -0.08
CA GLU A 174 10.73 -10.08 -1.16
C GLU A 174 9.78 -8.93 -0.82
N PHE A 175 10.14 -7.74 -1.26
CA PHE A 175 9.33 -6.54 -1.11
C PHE A 175 9.06 -5.93 -2.48
N VAL A 176 7.81 -5.64 -2.78
CA VAL A 176 7.39 -5.00 -4.02
C VAL A 176 6.51 -3.80 -3.72
N LEU A 177 6.82 -2.67 -4.32
CA LEU A 177 5.99 -1.47 -4.31
C LEU A 177 5.10 -1.43 -5.57
N VAL A 178 3.80 -1.44 -5.37
CA VAL A 178 2.83 -1.13 -6.42
C VAL A 178 2.52 0.35 -6.34
N GLN A 179 2.71 1.07 -7.43
CA GLN A 179 2.58 2.53 -7.53
C GLN A 179 1.39 2.91 -8.41
N PRO A 180 0.14 2.90 -7.89
CA PRO A 180 -1.02 3.31 -8.65
C PRO A 180 -0.98 4.81 -8.97
N SER A 181 -1.52 5.17 -10.13
CA SER A 181 -1.94 6.53 -10.44
C SER A 181 -3.31 6.84 -9.81
N ALA A 182 -4.02 7.84 -10.32
CA ALA A 182 -5.37 8.17 -9.84
C ALA A 182 -6.41 7.20 -10.43
N TYR A 183 -7.21 6.59 -9.55
CA TYR A 183 -8.29 5.66 -9.88
C TYR A 183 -9.58 6.00 -9.14
N PRO A 184 -10.78 5.79 -9.72
CA PRO A 184 -12.06 6.07 -9.08
C PRO A 184 -12.31 5.09 -7.93
N THR A 185 -11.84 5.43 -6.74
CA THR A 185 -12.01 4.65 -5.50
C THR A 185 -12.61 5.53 -4.39
N ASN A 186 -13.09 4.89 -3.32
CA ASN A 186 -13.63 5.58 -2.16
C ASN A 186 -12.61 6.49 -1.43
N MET A 187 -11.32 6.37 -1.73
CA MET A 187 -10.28 7.23 -1.18
C MET A 187 -10.56 8.72 -1.45
N TYR A 188 -11.06 9.05 -2.63
CA TYR A 188 -11.35 10.44 -3.00
C TYR A 188 -12.59 11.00 -2.30
N ALA A 189 -13.54 10.14 -1.92
CA ALA A 189 -14.69 10.56 -1.12
C ALA A 189 -14.30 10.89 0.33
N SER A 190 -13.20 10.29 0.82
CA SER A 190 -12.68 10.46 2.19
C SER A 190 -11.36 11.21 2.26
N VAL A 191 -10.95 11.93 1.18
CA VAL A 191 -9.71 12.69 1.16
C VAL A 191 -9.72 13.74 2.29
N GLN A 192 -8.67 13.76 3.09
CA GLN A 192 -8.51 14.74 4.16
C GLN A 192 -8.27 16.12 3.55
N ARG A 193 -9.11 17.07 3.91
CA ARG A 193 -8.99 18.48 3.51
C ARG A 193 -8.37 19.27 4.65
N PRO A 194 -7.70 20.41 4.35
CA PRO A 194 -7.15 21.28 5.38
C PRO A 194 -8.23 21.73 6.40
N ALA A 195 -7.89 21.68 7.68
CA ALA A 195 -8.79 22.12 8.75
C ALA A 195 -8.69 23.62 9.01
N ASP A 196 -7.55 24.28 8.69
CA ASP A 196 -7.35 25.71 8.87
C ASP A 196 -7.86 26.48 7.63
N ALA A 197 -9.15 26.76 7.61
CA ALA A 197 -9.79 27.51 6.52
C ALA A 197 -9.33 28.98 6.46
N GLY A 198 -8.88 29.54 7.59
CA GLY A 198 -8.33 30.91 7.64
C GLY A 198 -7.08 31.03 6.79
N ARG A 199 -6.10 30.15 7.05
CA ARG A 199 -4.87 30.10 6.25
C ARG A 199 -5.12 29.77 4.78
N ALA A 200 -6.02 28.83 4.50
CA ALA A 200 -6.38 28.50 3.12
C ALA A 200 -6.94 29.73 2.37
N GLY A 201 -7.73 30.56 3.05
CA GLY A 201 -8.32 31.80 2.50
C GLY A 201 -7.27 32.85 2.13
N GLU A 202 -6.16 32.92 2.84
CA GLU A 202 -5.07 33.89 2.58
C GLU A 202 -4.38 33.63 1.25
N TYR A 203 -4.51 32.43 0.67
CA TYR A 203 -3.94 32.05 -0.62
C TYR A 203 -4.72 32.58 -1.85
N GLY A 204 -5.88 33.20 -1.64
CA GLY A 204 -6.67 33.82 -2.70
C GLY A 204 -6.96 32.84 -3.86
N GLU A 205 -6.64 33.23 -5.09
CA GLU A 205 -6.88 32.41 -6.28
C GLU A 205 -6.09 31.08 -6.26
N ILE A 206 -4.90 31.05 -5.67
CA ILE A 206 -4.08 29.84 -5.51
C ILE A 206 -4.81 28.83 -4.60
N GLY A 207 -5.48 29.31 -3.56
CA GLY A 207 -6.29 28.48 -2.66
C GLY A 207 -7.48 27.80 -3.32
N ALA A 208 -7.95 28.31 -4.45
CA ALA A 208 -9.03 27.72 -5.24
C ALA A 208 -8.56 26.57 -6.18
N ILE A 209 -7.25 26.46 -6.45
CA ILE A 209 -6.71 25.47 -7.40
C ILE A 209 -7.02 24.04 -6.98
N PRO A 210 -6.87 23.61 -5.70
CA PRO A 210 -7.18 22.24 -5.29
C PRO A 210 -8.62 21.82 -5.63
N GLY A 211 -9.60 22.72 -5.49
CA GLY A 211 -10.99 22.47 -5.87
C GLY A 211 -11.13 22.18 -7.37
N LYS A 212 -10.55 23.03 -8.22
CA LYS A 212 -10.55 22.84 -9.68
C LYS A 212 -9.85 21.55 -10.10
N MET A 213 -8.72 21.20 -9.46
CA MET A 213 -8.03 19.93 -9.71
C MET A 213 -8.92 18.74 -9.35
N PHE A 214 -9.64 18.82 -8.23
CA PHE A 214 -10.57 17.77 -7.83
C PHE A 214 -11.74 17.62 -8.82
N GLU A 215 -12.34 18.71 -9.28
CA GLU A 215 -13.39 18.69 -10.31
C GLU A 215 -12.88 18.05 -11.61
N THR A 216 -11.69 18.42 -12.06
CA THR A 216 -11.06 17.84 -13.26
C THR A 216 -10.88 16.33 -13.09
N LEU A 217 -10.37 15.90 -11.93
CA LEU A 217 -10.18 14.48 -11.63
C LEU A 217 -11.51 13.71 -11.61
N MET A 218 -12.56 14.27 -10.99
CA MET A 218 -13.89 13.66 -11.00
C MET A 218 -14.47 13.59 -12.41
N GLY A 219 -14.23 14.59 -13.25
CA GLY A 219 -14.58 14.56 -14.65
C GLY A 219 -13.91 13.42 -15.41
N MET A 220 -12.62 13.16 -15.16
CA MET A 220 -11.89 12.03 -15.73
C MET A 220 -12.47 10.68 -15.26
N PHE A 221 -12.82 10.56 -13.98
CA PHE A 221 -13.38 9.32 -13.42
C PHE A 221 -14.78 8.98 -13.93
N ASN A 222 -15.54 9.98 -14.35
CA ASN A 222 -16.87 9.80 -14.95
C ASN A 222 -16.85 9.78 -16.48
N GLY A 223 -15.67 9.91 -17.09
CA GLY A 223 -15.50 9.92 -18.53
C GLY A 223 -15.42 8.53 -19.15
N PRO A 224 -15.48 8.45 -20.51
CA PRO A 224 -15.44 7.17 -21.23
C PRO A 224 -14.10 6.43 -21.11
N ASN A 225 -13.03 7.12 -20.73
CA ASN A 225 -11.69 6.58 -20.54
C ASN A 225 -11.31 6.53 -19.05
N ALA A 226 -12.30 6.38 -18.16
CA ALA A 226 -12.03 6.24 -16.72
C ALA A 226 -11.13 5.04 -16.47
N PRO A 227 -10.05 5.18 -15.67
CA PRO A 227 -9.19 4.05 -15.34
C PRO A 227 -9.95 3.01 -14.52
N ASN A 228 -9.68 1.73 -14.80
CA ASN A 228 -10.31 0.63 -14.08
C ASN A 228 -9.56 0.31 -12.78
N PRO A 229 -10.15 0.50 -11.59
CA PRO A 229 -9.48 0.16 -10.33
C PRO A 229 -8.99 -1.29 -10.24
N HIS A 230 -9.60 -2.20 -11.02
CA HIS A 230 -9.21 -3.61 -11.09
C HIS A 230 -7.78 -3.83 -11.59
N ASP A 231 -7.22 -2.91 -12.37
CA ASP A 231 -5.83 -2.98 -12.84
C ASP A 231 -4.83 -3.21 -11.69
N VAL A 232 -5.13 -2.68 -10.49
CA VAL A 232 -4.27 -2.86 -9.31
C VAL A 232 -4.39 -4.28 -8.75
N ALA A 233 -5.58 -4.86 -8.75
CA ALA A 233 -5.77 -6.25 -8.32
C ALA A 233 -5.10 -7.23 -9.29
N GLU A 234 -5.19 -6.97 -10.60
CA GLU A 234 -4.48 -7.76 -11.61
C GLU A 234 -2.96 -7.67 -11.46
N ALA A 235 -2.42 -6.46 -11.19
CA ALA A 235 -0.99 -6.28 -10.94
C ALA A 235 -0.52 -7.08 -9.71
N VAL A 236 -1.29 -7.06 -8.61
CA VAL A 236 -1.00 -7.86 -7.41
C VAL A 236 -1.05 -9.35 -7.70
N ALA A 237 -2.08 -9.83 -8.41
CA ALA A 237 -2.21 -11.24 -8.79
C ALA A 237 -1.03 -11.70 -9.69
N LYS A 238 -0.62 -10.86 -10.64
CA LYS A 238 0.55 -11.11 -11.49
C LYS A 238 1.84 -11.20 -10.68
N LEU A 239 2.06 -10.30 -9.73
CA LEU A 239 3.23 -10.35 -8.84
C LEU A 239 3.26 -11.64 -8.02
N MET A 240 2.11 -12.10 -7.53
CA MET A 240 2.02 -13.35 -6.78
C MET A 240 2.30 -14.58 -7.66
N ALA A 241 1.93 -14.54 -8.94
CA ALA A 241 2.20 -15.61 -9.91
C ALA A 241 3.67 -15.60 -10.40
N THR A 242 4.38 -14.48 -10.28
CA THR A 242 5.79 -14.38 -10.67
C THR A 242 6.66 -15.18 -9.70
N PRO A 243 7.62 -16.00 -10.18
CA PRO A 243 8.51 -16.76 -9.33
C PRO A 243 9.31 -15.88 -8.35
N ALA A 244 9.66 -16.45 -7.20
CA ALA A 244 10.52 -15.76 -6.24
C ALA A 244 11.88 -15.44 -6.85
N GLY A 245 12.38 -14.24 -6.62
CA GLY A 245 13.64 -13.72 -7.18
C GLY A 245 13.52 -13.10 -8.58
N GLU A 246 12.34 -13.20 -9.21
CA GLU A 246 12.08 -12.62 -10.54
C GLU A 246 11.11 -11.40 -10.49
N ARG A 247 10.64 -11.05 -9.29
CA ARG A 247 9.72 -9.93 -9.11
C ARG A 247 10.46 -8.61 -9.22
N PRO A 248 9.86 -7.61 -9.89
CA PRO A 248 10.44 -6.26 -9.89
C PRO A 248 10.26 -5.59 -8.51
N ASP A 249 11.17 -4.71 -8.15
CA ASP A 249 11.04 -3.92 -6.90
C ASP A 249 9.82 -2.99 -6.93
N ARG A 250 9.44 -2.53 -8.13
CA ARG A 250 8.34 -1.56 -8.34
C ARG A 250 7.53 -1.87 -9.58
N VAL A 251 6.22 -1.61 -9.47
CA VAL A 251 5.28 -1.68 -10.59
C VAL A 251 4.41 -0.43 -10.59
N VAL A 252 4.53 0.39 -11.63
CA VAL A 252 3.59 1.50 -11.88
C VAL A 252 2.33 0.94 -12.51
N VAL A 253 1.15 1.35 -11.99
CA VAL A 253 -0.15 0.92 -12.51
C VAL A 253 -0.94 2.16 -12.93
N GLY A 254 -1.40 2.17 -14.19
CA GLY A 254 -2.06 3.31 -14.82
C GLY A 254 -1.08 4.32 -15.40
N THR A 255 -1.48 5.59 -15.48
CA THR A 255 -0.66 6.65 -16.07
C THR A 255 0.51 7.02 -15.16
N ALA A 256 1.73 6.83 -15.63
CA ALA A 256 2.94 6.97 -14.80
C ALA A 256 3.28 8.40 -14.37
N PHE A 257 2.92 9.41 -15.17
CA PHE A 257 3.29 10.82 -14.94
C PHE A 257 4.78 11.03 -14.66
N GLY A 258 5.65 10.20 -15.26
CA GLY A 258 7.10 10.26 -15.08
C GLY A 258 7.63 9.43 -13.88
N ALA A 259 6.79 8.76 -13.11
CA ALA A 259 7.24 7.92 -12.01
C ALA A 259 8.08 6.71 -12.49
N ASP A 260 7.74 6.14 -13.65
CA ASP A 260 8.50 5.10 -14.32
C ASP A 260 9.90 5.56 -14.73
N ALA A 261 9.99 6.77 -15.34
CA ALA A 261 11.26 7.38 -15.68
C ALA A 261 12.12 7.70 -14.43
N ALA A 262 11.48 8.20 -13.36
CA ALA A 262 12.15 8.44 -12.09
C ALA A 262 12.68 7.14 -11.47
N ASN A 263 11.90 6.05 -11.49
CA ASN A 263 12.33 4.73 -11.03
C ASN A 263 13.54 4.23 -11.82
N ALA A 264 13.48 4.32 -13.16
CA ALA A 264 14.57 3.88 -14.05
C ALA A 264 15.86 4.69 -13.83
N ALA A 265 15.75 6.01 -13.61
CA ALA A 265 16.91 6.87 -13.36
C ALA A 265 17.53 6.62 -11.97
N PHE A 266 16.71 6.34 -10.96
CA PHE A 266 17.18 6.17 -9.59
C PHE A 266 17.79 4.78 -9.33
N ALA A 267 17.29 3.73 -9.94
CA ALA A 267 17.72 2.35 -9.68
C ALA A 267 19.25 2.13 -9.82
N PRO A 268 19.95 2.57 -10.89
CA PRO A 268 21.39 2.42 -11.00
C PRO A 268 22.17 3.23 -9.96
N ILE A 269 21.65 4.38 -9.54
CA ILE A 269 22.26 5.20 -8.49
C ILE A 269 22.18 4.47 -7.15
N GLN A 270 21.02 3.92 -6.81
CA GLN A 270 20.83 3.13 -5.60
C GLN A 270 21.73 1.89 -5.58
N GLN A 271 21.86 1.21 -6.72
CA GLN A 271 22.78 0.06 -6.84
C GLN A 271 24.23 0.47 -6.58
N GLN A 272 24.67 1.61 -7.11
CA GLN A 272 26.02 2.13 -6.85
C GLN A 272 26.27 2.42 -5.36
N VAL A 273 25.25 2.94 -4.65
CA VAL A 273 25.35 3.17 -3.20
C VAL A 273 25.53 1.85 -2.45
N VAL A 274 24.71 0.85 -2.75
CA VAL A 274 24.77 -0.47 -2.12
C VAL A 274 26.13 -1.16 -2.40
N ASP A 275 26.60 -1.06 -3.64
CA ASP A 275 27.91 -1.59 -4.04
C ASP A 275 29.07 -0.87 -3.33
N GLY A 276 29.00 0.46 -3.24
CA GLY A 276 29.99 1.30 -2.56
C GLY A 276 30.10 1.02 -1.05
N LEU A 277 28.99 0.58 -0.44
CA LEU A 277 28.94 0.14 0.95
C LEU A 277 29.43 -1.31 1.14
N GLY A 278 29.76 -2.04 0.07
CA GLY A 278 30.15 -3.45 0.15
C GLY A 278 28.97 -4.40 0.42
N LEU A 279 27.72 -3.96 0.20
CA LEU A 279 26.50 -4.68 0.56
C LEU A 279 25.77 -5.28 -0.66
N ARG A 280 26.47 -5.48 -1.78
CA ARG A 280 25.89 -6.00 -3.04
C ARG A 280 25.04 -7.25 -2.85
N SER A 281 25.42 -8.16 -1.96
CA SER A 281 24.70 -9.40 -1.69
C SER A 281 23.28 -9.17 -1.15
N LEU A 282 23.02 -8.00 -0.51
CA LEU A 282 21.70 -7.65 -0.01
C LEU A 282 20.74 -7.17 -1.12
N GLY A 283 21.27 -6.83 -2.30
CA GLY A 283 20.46 -6.49 -3.47
C GLY A 283 19.83 -7.71 -4.18
N GLN A 284 20.09 -8.92 -3.70
CA GLN A 284 19.55 -10.15 -4.29
C GLN A 284 18.86 -10.99 -3.24
N VAL A 285 17.61 -11.37 -3.52
CA VAL A 285 16.85 -12.23 -2.62
C VAL A 285 17.40 -13.65 -2.65
N LYS A 286 17.66 -14.21 -1.48
CA LYS A 286 18.08 -15.61 -1.32
C LYS A 286 16.87 -16.53 -1.46
N VAL A 287 16.59 -16.97 -2.67
CA VAL A 287 15.49 -17.91 -2.93
C VAL A 287 15.89 -19.30 -2.41
N LYS A 288 14.96 -19.96 -1.66
CA LYS A 288 15.12 -21.37 -1.33
C LYS A 288 15.10 -22.22 -2.60
N ALA A 289 16.02 -23.15 -2.73
CA ALA A 289 15.91 -24.16 -3.77
C ALA A 289 14.58 -24.91 -3.62
N ALA A 290 13.88 -25.10 -4.73
CA ALA A 290 12.70 -25.98 -4.74
C ALA A 290 13.17 -27.39 -4.33
N VAL A 291 12.58 -27.93 -3.26
CA VAL A 291 12.82 -29.31 -2.80
C VAL A 291 11.96 -30.27 -3.59
#